data_8c5d32fb245459d614f09879d7e90115
#
_entry.id   8c5d32fb245459d614f09879d7e90115
#
_cell.length_a   1.000
_cell.length_b   1.000
_cell.length_c   1.000
_cell.angle_alpha   90.00
_cell.angle_beta   90.00
_cell.angle_gamma   90.00
#
_symmetry.space_group_name_H-M   'P 1'
#
loop_
_entity.id
_entity.type
_entity.pdbx_description
1 polymer ?
#
loop_
_entity_poly.entity_id
_entity_poly.type
_entity_poly.pdbx_seq_one_letter_code
_entity_poly.pdbx_strand_id
1 'polypeptide(L)'
;DQIMAYVPSLKTKYKEEIVPSLMKEFGYKSIMQVPKLEKIVINQGIGAAVADKKLVEVAQAELSTIAGQHAVQTRSKKDISNFKLRKQMPIGVRVTLRRDRMYEFLERLIAVSLPRIRDFKGINDKFDGQGNYTLGVQEHIIFPEIDIDKITKIFGVEITFVTTAQNDTEAYALLKQFGLPFKNAKKN
;
A
#
# COMPACT_ATOMS: atom_id res chain seq x y z
N ASP A 1 29.95 -21.50 0.02
CA ASP A 1 28.60 -21.20 -0.49
C ASP A 1 28.19 -19.83 0.04
N GLN A 2 28.43 -18.80 -0.80
CA GLN A 2 27.89 -17.46 -0.51
C GLN A 2 26.39 -17.55 -0.70
N ILE A 3 25.65 -17.51 0.40
CA ILE A 3 24.20 -17.29 0.37
C ILE A 3 24.03 -15.89 -0.22
N MET A 4 23.70 -15.83 -1.51
CA MET A 4 23.34 -14.56 -2.15
C MET A 4 22.11 -14.01 -1.43
N ALA A 5 22.29 -12.92 -0.72
CA ALA A 5 21.18 -12.24 -0.06
C ALA A 5 20.13 -11.86 -1.11
N TYR A 6 18.88 -12.28 -0.90
CA TYR A 6 17.77 -11.92 -1.78
C TYR A 6 17.60 -10.39 -1.81
N VAL A 7 17.61 -9.83 -3.00
CA VAL A 7 17.34 -8.40 -3.21
C VAL A 7 16.07 -8.26 -4.06
N PRO A 8 15.03 -7.56 -3.59
CA PRO A 8 13.82 -7.32 -4.37
C PRO A 8 14.13 -6.65 -5.71
N SER A 9 13.49 -7.11 -6.79
CA SER A 9 13.74 -6.60 -8.15
C SER A 9 13.41 -5.11 -8.29
N LEU A 10 12.38 -4.61 -7.63
CA LEU A 10 12.03 -3.18 -7.64
C LEU A 10 13.06 -2.31 -6.92
N LYS A 11 13.73 -2.84 -5.90
CA LYS A 11 14.82 -2.12 -5.23
C LYS A 11 16.00 -1.89 -6.17
N THR A 12 16.37 -2.91 -6.93
CA THR A 12 17.39 -2.82 -7.97
C THR A 12 16.97 -1.89 -9.10
N LYS A 13 15.73 -2.02 -9.57
CA LYS A 13 15.15 -1.14 -10.58
C LYS A 13 15.18 0.33 -10.17
N TYR A 14 14.87 0.63 -8.92
CA TYR A 14 14.94 1.99 -8.40
C TYR A 14 16.35 2.58 -8.53
N LYS A 15 17.37 1.86 -8.10
CA LYS A 15 18.76 2.32 -8.16
C LYS A 15 19.30 2.47 -9.58
N GLU A 16 19.00 1.53 -10.46
CA GLU A 16 19.59 1.43 -11.78
C GLU A 16 18.84 2.20 -12.87
N GLU A 17 17.51 2.25 -12.80
CA GLU A 17 16.67 2.82 -13.84
C GLU A 17 15.93 4.08 -13.40
N ILE A 18 15.27 4.05 -12.22
CA ILE A 18 14.38 5.11 -11.78
C ILE A 18 15.15 6.36 -11.37
N VAL A 19 16.20 6.22 -10.58
CA VAL A 19 17.03 7.36 -10.14
C VAL A 19 17.62 8.12 -11.31
N PRO A 20 18.31 7.50 -12.30
CA PRO A 20 18.81 8.21 -13.47
C PRO A 20 17.71 8.88 -14.30
N SER A 21 16.57 8.20 -14.48
CA SER A 21 15.42 8.72 -15.23
C SER A 21 14.84 9.97 -14.61
N LEU A 22 14.62 9.96 -13.30
CA LEU A 22 14.09 11.10 -12.56
C LEU A 22 15.09 12.26 -12.47
N MET A 23 16.37 11.98 -12.34
CA MET A 23 17.42 13.02 -12.39
C MET A 23 17.41 13.77 -13.73
N LYS A 24 17.23 13.05 -14.83
CA LYS A 24 17.14 13.63 -16.17
C LYS A 24 15.85 14.44 -16.35
N GLU A 25 14.72 13.92 -15.87
CA GLU A 25 13.41 14.54 -16.04
C GLU A 25 13.28 15.85 -15.24
N PHE A 26 13.70 15.85 -13.98
CA PHE A 26 13.55 16.99 -13.07
C PHE A 26 14.84 17.82 -12.89
N GLY A 27 15.94 17.43 -13.47
CA GLY A 27 17.21 18.16 -13.41
C GLY A 27 17.83 18.24 -12.02
N TYR A 28 17.71 17.21 -11.21
CA TYR A 28 18.30 17.17 -9.87
C TYR A 28 19.84 17.24 -9.93
N LYS A 29 20.42 18.01 -9.01
CA LYS A 29 21.87 18.16 -8.90
C LYS A 29 22.55 17.03 -8.13
N SER A 30 21.82 16.37 -7.25
CA SER A 30 22.33 15.30 -6.40
C SER A 30 21.36 14.12 -6.37
N ILE A 31 21.91 12.91 -6.25
CA ILE A 31 21.12 11.69 -6.04
C ILE A 31 20.23 11.80 -4.78
N MET A 32 20.68 12.54 -3.77
CA MET A 32 19.92 12.73 -2.54
C MET A 32 18.64 13.56 -2.72
N GLN A 33 18.51 14.29 -3.81
CA GLN A 33 17.30 15.07 -4.14
C GLN A 33 16.22 14.23 -4.81
N VAL A 34 16.58 13.07 -5.37
CA VAL A 34 15.64 12.19 -6.06
C VAL A 34 14.62 11.65 -5.06
N PRO A 35 13.30 11.78 -5.36
CA PRO A 35 12.29 11.20 -4.47
C PRO A 35 12.43 9.68 -4.38
N LYS A 36 12.16 9.16 -3.21
CA LYS A 36 12.18 7.72 -2.93
C LYS A 36 10.92 7.31 -2.19
N LEU A 37 10.55 6.05 -2.34
CA LEU A 37 9.48 5.47 -1.56
C LEU A 37 10.00 5.19 -0.15
N GLU A 38 9.37 5.81 0.85
CA GLU A 38 9.77 5.72 2.25
C GLU A 38 9.13 4.52 2.95
N LYS A 39 7.82 4.39 2.81
CA LYS A 39 7.03 3.30 3.40
C LYS A 39 5.72 3.08 2.65
N ILE A 40 5.16 1.89 2.83
CA ILE A 40 3.79 1.56 2.43
C ILE A 40 3.02 1.21 3.68
N VAL A 41 1.92 1.91 3.93
CA VAL A 41 1.01 1.65 5.04
C VAL A 41 -0.26 1.01 4.50
N ILE A 42 -0.58 -0.17 5.00
CA ILE A 42 -1.82 -0.87 4.66
C ILE A 42 -2.75 -0.76 5.85
N ASN A 43 -3.92 -0.21 5.65
CA ASN A 43 -4.94 -0.02 6.68
C ASN A 43 -6.24 -0.67 6.27
N GLN A 44 -6.90 -1.29 7.23
CA GLN A 44 -8.22 -1.90 7.03
C GLN A 44 -9.13 -1.49 8.18
N GLY A 45 -10.14 -0.69 7.88
CA GLY A 45 -11.16 -0.29 8.84
C GLY A 45 -12.24 -1.36 8.96
N ILE A 46 -12.51 -1.82 10.16
CA ILE A 46 -13.52 -2.86 10.45
C ILE A 46 -14.68 -2.22 11.20
N GLY A 47 -15.57 -1.54 10.50
CA GLY A 47 -16.74 -0.90 11.10
C GLY A 47 -17.67 -1.90 11.80
N ALA A 48 -17.80 -3.11 11.29
CA ALA A 48 -18.58 -4.18 11.89
C ALA A 48 -17.99 -4.72 13.20
N ALA A 49 -16.77 -4.36 13.58
CA ALA A 49 -16.15 -4.74 14.84
C ALA A 49 -16.91 -4.21 16.09
N VAL A 50 -17.70 -3.17 15.92
CA VAL A 50 -18.60 -2.66 16.98
C VAL A 50 -19.59 -3.73 17.41
N ALA A 51 -20.10 -4.51 16.46
CA ALA A 51 -21.03 -5.61 16.73
C ALA A 51 -20.32 -6.94 17.01
N ASP A 52 -19.17 -7.21 16.37
CA ASP A 52 -18.41 -8.46 16.50
C ASP A 52 -16.90 -8.18 16.54
N LYS A 53 -16.31 -8.28 17.72
CA LYS A 53 -14.87 -8.06 17.95
C LYS A 53 -13.99 -9.13 17.29
N LYS A 54 -14.49 -10.33 17.06
CA LYS A 54 -13.73 -11.41 16.40
C LYS A 54 -13.36 -11.07 14.97
N LEU A 55 -14.11 -10.19 14.31
CA LEU A 55 -13.80 -9.73 12.96
C LEU A 55 -12.45 -9.01 12.89
N VAL A 56 -12.05 -8.29 13.93
CA VAL A 56 -10.74 -7.63 13.98
C VAL A 56 -9.60 -8.64 14.05
N GLU A 57 -9.77 -9.71 14.82
CA GLU A 57 -8.76 -10.78 14.92
C GLU A 57 -8.58 -11.50 13.58
N VAL A 58 -9.69 -11.81 12.91
CA VAL A 58 -9.69 -12.41 11.57
C VAL A 58 -9.02 -11.48 10.56
N ALA A 59 -9.37 -10.19 10.57
CA ALA A 59 -8.78 -9.19 9.69
C ALA A 59 -7.28 -9.01 9.96
N GLN A 60 -6.85 -9.06 11.21
CA GLN A 60 -5.44 -9.00 11.59
C GLN A 60 -4.65 -10.17 11.00
N ALA A 61 -5.17 -11.38 11.10
CA ALA A 61 -4.55 -12.57 10.53
C ALA A 61 -4.46 -12.49 9.00
N GLU A 62 -5.54 -12.08 8.34
CA GLU A 62 -5.59 -11.92 6.88
C GLU A 62 -4.61 -10.84 6.40
N LEU A 63 -4.60 -9.67 7.04
CA LEU A 63 -3.68 -8.58 6.68
C LEU A 63 -2.21 -8.95 6.92
N SER A 64 -1.92 -9.69 7.98
CA SER A 64 -0.58 -10.21 8.25
C SER A 64 -0.11 -11.16 7.13
N THR A 65 -1.00 -11.98 6.61
CA THR A 65 -0.73 -12.88 5.48
C THR A 65 -0.49 -12.09 4.19
N ILE A 66 -1.31 -11.09 3.91
CA ILE A 66 -1.16 -10.21 2.72
C ILE A 66 0.17 -9.47 2.74
N ALA A 67 0.52 -8.88 3.86
CA ALA A 67 1.72 -8.05 3.99
C ALA A 67 3.01 -8.87 4.17
N GLY A 68 2.91 -10.10 4.63
CA GLY A 68 4.06 -10.90 5.04
C GLY A 68 4.72 -10.41 6.33
N GLN A 69 4.03 -9.58 7.12
CA GLN A 69 4.48 -8.98 8.38
C GLN A 69 3.31 -8.91 9.35
N HIS A 70 3.56 -9.08 10.62
CA HIS A 70 2.51 -9.02 11.64
C HIS A 70 1.81 -7.65 11.65
N ALA A 71 0.48 -7.67 11.48
CA ALA A 71 -0.36 -6.49 11.55
C ALA A 71 -0.74 -6.18 13.01
N VAL A 72 -0.99 -4.91 13.30
CA VAL A 72 -1.42 -4.45 14.62
C VAL A 72 -2.87 -3.99 14.58
N GLN A 73 -3.58 -4.18 15.67
CA GLN A 73 -4.93 -3.67 15.83
C GLN A 73 -4.89 -2.17 16.11
N THR A 74 -5.79 -1.43 15.49
CA THR A 74 -6.01 0.00 15.77
C THR A 74 -7.23 0.15 16.66
N ARG A 75 -7.12 1.05 17.66
CA ARG A 75 -8.15 1.23 18.68
C ARG A 75 -8.75 2.62 18.62
N SER A 76 -10.03 2.73 18.97
CA SER A 76 -10.70 4.01 19.05
C SER A 76 -10.08 4.93 20.10
N LYS A 77 -9.91 6.20 19.74
CA LYS A 77 -9.41 7.24 20.65
C LYS A 77 -10.53 7.92 21.46
N LYS A 78 -11.76 7.82 20.97
CA LYS A 78 -12.93 8.53 21.52
C LYS A 78 -14.14 7.60 21.66
N ASP A 79 -15.03 7.96 22.55
CA ASP A 79 -16.36 7.39 22.65
C ASP A 79 -17.29 8.08 21.65
N ILE A 80 -18.03 7.29 20.87
CA ILE A 80 -19.04 7.79 19.93
C ILE A 80 -20.33 7.00 20.14
N SER A 81 -21.27 7.59 20.89
CA SER A 81 -22.51 6.91 21.31
C SER A 81 -23.42 6.49 20.15
N ASN A 82 -23.52 7.31 19.09
CA ASN A 82 -24.33 6.99 17.91
C ASN A 82 -23.88 5.73 17.18
N PHE A 83 -22.58 5.40 17.24
CA PHE A 83 -21.99 4.20 16.65
C PHE A 83 -21.77 3.08 17.68
N LYS A 84 -22.23 3.25 18.92
CA LYS A 84 -21.95 2.33 20.03
C LYS A 84 -20.47 2.03 20.22
N LEU A 85 -19.62 3.00 19.89
CA LEU A 85 -18.19 2.91 19.95
C LEU A 85 -17.66 3.46 21.26
N ARG A 86 -16.82 2.69 21.93
CA ARG A 86 -16.13 3.09 23.16
C ARG A 86 -14.63 3.25 22.94
N LYS A 87 -14.02 4.12 23.74
CA LYS A 87 -12.57 4.34 23.76
C LYS A 87 -11.82 3.01 23.98
N GLN A 88 -10.69 2.83 23.30
CA GLN A 88 -9.86 1.62 23.31
C GLN A 88 -10.49 0.37 22.66
N MET A 89 -11.65 0.50 22.05
CA MET A 89 -12.26 -0.60 21.31
C MET A 89 -11.49 -0.84 20.00
N PRO A 90 -11.06 -2.09 19.70
CA PRO A 90 -10.40 -2.39 18.42
C PRO A 90 -11.39 -2.20 17.27
N ILE A 91 -11.02 -1.41 16.27
CA ILE A 91 -11.89 -1.03 15.14
C ILE A 91 -11.23 -1.20 13.77
N GLY A 92 -9.98 -1.60 13.74
CA GLY A 92 -9.26 -1.81 12.50
C GLY A 92 -7.93 -2.50 12.70
N VAL A 93 -7.23 -2.69 11.60
CA VAL A 93 -5.89 -3.27 11.57
C VAL A 93 -5.00 -2.47 10.63
N ARG A 94 -3.72 -2.41 10.93
CA ARG A 94 -2.73 -1.68 10.15
C ARG A 94 -1.39 -2.39 10.14
N VAL A 95 -0.67 -2.25 9.02
CA VAL A 95 0.72 -2.70 8.90
C VAL A 95 1.52 -1.65 8.13
N THR A 96 2.75 -1.40 8.55
CA THR A 96 3.68 -0.49 7.89
C THR A 96 4.84 -1.30 7.33
N LEU A 97 5.04 -1.24 6.03
CA LEU A 97 6.10 -1.94 5.31
C LEU A 97 7.21 -0.96 4.91
N ARG A 98 8.45 -1.35 5.17
CA ARG A 98 9.66 -0.57 4.84
C ARG A 98 10.70 -1.44 4.18
N ARG A 99 11.62 -0.82 3.43
CA ARG A 99 12.77 -1.49 2.83
C ARG A 99 12.37 -2.67 1.93
N ASP A 100 13.00 -3.82 2.11
CA ASP A 100 12.82 -4.97 1.23
C ASP A 100 11.38 -5.51 1.22
N ARG A 101 10.72 -5.57 2.37
CA ARG A 101 9.31 -6.00 2.46
C ARG A 101 8.35 -5.06 1.73
N MET A 102 8.64 -3.77 1.76
CA MET A 102 7.90 -2.75 1.00
C MET A 102 8.01 -2.99 -0.51
N TYR A 103 9.20 -3.22 -1.03
CA TYR A 103 9.41 -3.48 -2.45
C TYR A 103 8.83 -4.82 -2.90
N GLU A 104 8.93 -5.85 -2.10
CA GLU A 104 8.29 -7.15 -2.38
C GLU A 104 6.77 -7.04 -2.45
N PHE A 105 6.17 -6.34 -1.50
CA PHE A 105 4.73 -6.09 -1.50
C PHE A 105 4.30 -5.29 -2.73
N LEU A 106 5.01 -4.23 -3.06
CA LEU A 106 4.73 -3.39 -4.23
C LEU A 106 4.78 -4.20 -5.52
N GLU A 107 5.78 -5.05 -5.68
CA GLU A 107 5.92 -5.93 -6.84
C GLU A 107 4.73 -6.89 -6.97
N ARG A 108 4.34 -7.56 -5.90
CA ARG A 108 3.17 -8.45 -5.87
C ARG A 108 1.87 -7.70 -6.14
N LEU A 109 1.72 -6.50 -5.61
CA LEU A 109 0.55 -5.65 -5.84
C LEU A 109 0.40 -5.31 -7.33
N ILE A 110 1.47 -4.86 -7.96
CA ILE A 110 1.46 -4.45 -9.37
C ILE A 110 1.29 -5.65 -10.30
N ALA A 111 2.03 -6.73 -10.07
CA ALA A 111 2.09 -7.86 -10.99
C ALA A 111 0.89 -8.80 -10.87
N VAL A 112 0.37 -9.00 -9.67
CA VAL A 112 -0.64 -10.04 -9.39
C VAL A 112 -1.95 -9.47 -8.88
N SER A 113 -1.93 -8.62 -7.85
CA SER A 113 -3.14 -8.21 -7.13
C SER A 113 -3.99 -7.22 -7.89
N LEU A 114 -3.42 -6.14 -8.41
CA LEU A 114 -4.18 -5.12 -9.15
C LEU A 114 -4.86 -5.66 -10.40
N PRO A 115 -4.23 -6.52 -11.24
CA PRO A 115 -4.90 -7.11 -12.39
C PRO A 115 -6.09 -8.01 -12.04
N ARG A 116 -6.20 -8.48 -10.81
CA ARG A 116 -7.31 -9.31 -10.32
C ARG A 116 -8.55 -8.51 -9.90
N ILE A 117 -8.46 -7.19 -9.87
CA ILE A 117 -9.61 -6.32 -9.63
C ILE A 117 -10.61 -6.49 -10.77
N ARG A 118 -11.87 -6.73 -10.41
CA ARG A 118 -12.96 -6.86 -11.40
C ARG A 118 -13.10 -5.58 -12.21
N ASP A 119 -13.14 -5.71 -13.54
CA ASP A 119 -13.24 -4.59 -14.50
C ASP A 119 -12.14 -3.52 -14.30
N PHE A 120 -10.92 -3.98 -14.03
CA PHE A 120 -9.80 -3.08 -13.75
C PHE A 120 -9.42 -2.24 -14.96
N LYS A 121 -9.51 -0.92 -14.83
CA LYS A 121 -9.17 0.07 -15.87
C LYS A 121 -8.02 1.00 -15.49
N GLY A 122 -7.30 0.70 -14.44
CA GLY A 122 -6.25 1.53 -13.86
C GLY A 122 -6.68 2.19 -12.56
N ILE A 123 -5.73 2.81 -11.88
CA ILE A 123 -5.94 3.52 -10.61
C ILE A 123 -6.02 5.03 -10.86
N ASN A 124 -6.69 5.77 -9.97
CA ASN A 124 -6.74 7.22 -10.07
C ASN A 124 -5.38 7.86 -9.81
N ASP A 125 -5.21 9.12 -10.17
CA ASP A 125 -3.99 9.90 -10.01
C ASP A 125 -4.12 11.03 -8.96
N LYS A 126 -5.02 10.86 -8.00
CA LYS A 126 -5.25 11.85 -6.94
C LYS A 126 -4.28 11.66 -5.79
N PHE A 127 -3.43 12.64 -5.57
CA PHE A 127 -2.47 12.70 -4.48
C PHE A 127 -2.95 13.66 -3.38
N ASP A 128 -2.27 13.65 -2.23
CA ASP A 128 -2.65 14.45 -1.06
C ASP A 128 -2.15 15.93 -1.09
N GLY A 129 -1.45 16.33 -2.13
CA GLY A 129 -0.79 17.64 -2.23
C GLY A 129 0.63 17.69 -1.65
N GLN A 130 1.07 16.63 -0.97
CA GLN A 130 2.37 16.56 -0.28
C GLN A 130 3.26 15.40 -0.77
N GLY A 131 2.92 14.80 -1.91
CA GLY A 131 3.68 13.72 -2.49
C GLY A 131 3.34 12.32 -1.95
N ASN A 132 2.21 12.14 -1.30
CA ASN A 132 1.71 10.84 -0.87
C ASN A 132 0.49 10.42 -1.68
N TYR A 133 0.32 9.12 -1.82
CA TYR A 133 -0.77 8.54 -2.60
C TYR A 133 -1.47 7.43 -1.82
N THR A 134 -2.80 7.45 -1.81
CA THR A 134 -3.62 6.41 -1.20
C THR A 134 -4.48 5.72 -2.24
N LEU A 135 -4.34 4.40 -2.34
CA LEU A 135 -5.14 3.53 -3.19
C LEU A 135 -6.18 2.81 -2.32
N GLY A 136 -7.46 2.99 -2.65
CA GLY A 136 -8.55 2.22 -2.03
C GLY A 136 -8.87 0.98 -2.87
N VAL A 137 -8.88 -0.18 -2.26
CA VAL A 137 -9.31 -1.45 -2.83
C VAL A 137 -10.58 -1.89 -2.11
N GLN A 138 -11.65 -2.13 -2.85
CA GLN A 138 -12.94 -2.47 -2.25
C GLN A 138 -12.99 -3.89 -1.69
N GLU A 139 -12.23 -4.80 -2.26
CA GLU A 139 -12.23 -6.22 -1.91
C GLU A 139 -10.82 -6.73 -1.66
N HIS A 140 -10.54 -7.19 -0.45
CA HIS A 140 -9.23 -7.76 -0.12
C HIS A 140 -8.96 -9.14 -0.73
N ILE A 141 -9.95 -9.74 -1.35
CA ILE A 141 -9.84 -11.04 -2.05
C ILE A 141 -8.97 -11.00 -3.31
N ILE A 142 -8.58 -9.81 -3.78
CA ILE A 142 -7.65 -9.66 -4.91
C ILE A 142 -6.24 -10.17 -4.58
N PHE A 143 -5.89 -10.23 -3.31
CA PHE A 143 -4.58 -10.74 -2.88
C PHE A 143 -4.56 -12.27 -2.94
N PRO A 144 -3.58 -12.88 -3.66
CA PRO A 144 -3.53 -14.32 -3.84
C PRO A 144 -3.27 -15.09 -2.56
N GLU A 145 -2.76 -14.44 -1.52
CA GLU A 145 -2.51 -15.01 -0.20
C GLU A 145 -3.82 -15.30 0.57
N ILE A 146 -4.93 -14.70 0.15
CA ILE A 146 -6.23 -14.89 0.77
C ILE A 146 -6.97 -16.08 0.14
N ASP A 147 -7.36 -17.01 0.98
CA ASP A 147 -8.19 -18.15 0.59
C ASP A 147 -9.66 -17.74 0.63
N ILE A 148 -10.28 -17.61 -0.56
CA ILE A 148 -11.67 -17.18 -0.73
C ILE A 148 -12.65 -18.08 0.03
N ASP A 149 -12.36 -19.38 0.13
CA ASP A 149 -13.23 -20.35 0.78
C ASP A 149 -13.25 -20.20 2.31
N LYS A 150 -12.25 -19.55 2.89
CA LYS A 150 -12.12 -19.33 4.32
C LYS A 150 -12.56 -17.96 4.80
N ILE A 151 -12.97 -17.07 3.89
CA ILE A 151 -13.37 -15.70 4.21
C ILE A 151 -14.79 -15.71 4.80
N THR A 152 -14.93 -15.04 5.95
CA THR A 152 -16.26 -14.82 6.56
C THR A 152 -16.92 -13.55 6.05
N LYS A 153 -16.13 -12.51 5.72
CA LYS A 153 -16.63 -11.23 5.21
C LYS A 153 -15.58 -10.55 4.34
N ILE A 154 -16.02 -9.90 3.27
CA ILE A 154 -15.18 -9.11 2.38
C ILE A 154 -15.04 -7.69 2.94
N PHE A 155 -13.80 -7.23 3.10
CA PHE A 155 -13.48 -5.88 3.55
C PHE A 155 -12.67 -5.12 2.52
N GLY A 156 -12.85 -3.78 2.50
CA GLY A 156 -11.97 -2.89 1.77
C GLY A 156 -10.62 -2.71 2.46
N VAL A 157 -9.61 -2.35 1.67
CA VAL A 157 -8.25 -2.11 2.13
C VAL A 157 -7.77 -0.78 1.56
N GLU A 158 -7.12 0.03 2.36
CA GLU A 158 -6.43 1.25 1.93
C GLU A 158 -4.92 1.04 1.96
N ILE A 159 -4.28 1.36 0.84
CA ILE A 159 -2.83 1.25 0.69
C ILE A 159 -2.28 2.64 0.46
N THR A 160 -1.48 3.14 1.39
CA THR A 160 -0.88 4.47 1.32
C THR A 160 0.61 4.36 1.00
N PHE A 161 1.03 5.03 -0.06
CA PHE A 161 2.42 5.13 -0.48
C PHE A 161 2.98 6.46 0.02
N VAL A 162 3.87 6.40 0.99
CA VAL A 162 4.55 7.59 1.54
C VAL A 162 5.90 7.75 0.86
N THR A 163 6.09 8.90 0.21
CA THR A 163 7.32 9.22 -0.51
C THR A 163 8.04 10.41 0.10
N THR A 164 9.28 10.62 -0.30
CA THR A 164 10.06 11.81 0.07
C THR A 164 9.89 12.96 -0.93
N ALA A 165 9.01 12.81 -1.92
CA ALA A 165 8.74 13.84 -2.92
C ALA A 165 8.20 15.11 -2.26
N GLN A 166 8.60 16.27 -2.79
CA GLN A 166 8.16 17.57 -2.28
C GLN A 166 6.78 17.98 -2.80
N ASN A 167 6.37 17.43 -3.93
CA ASN A 167 5.09 17.72 -4.58
C ASN A 167 4.51 16.47 -5.25
N ASP A 168 3.27 16.59 -5.69
CA ASP A 168 2.54 15.46 -6.30
C ASP A 168 3.08 15.09 -7.67
N THR A 169 3.64 16.03 -8.44
CA THR A 169 4.21 15.76 -9.76
C THR A 169 5.40 14.81 -9.66
N GLU A 170 6.30 15.06 -8.72
CA GLU A 170 7.46 14.19 -8.48
C GLU A 170 7.05 12.83 -7.96
N ALA A 171 6.08 12.79 -7.05
CA ALA A 171 5.54 11.54 -6.52
C ALA A 171 4.85 10.71 -7.60
N TYR A 172 4.08 11.34 -8.47
CA TYR A 172 3.44 10.67 -9.61
C TYR A 172 4.48 10.05 -10.55
N ALA A 173 5.51 10.81 -10.91
CA ALA A 173 6.60 10.31 -11.75
C ALA A 173 7.31 9.11 -11.11
N LEU A 174 7.60 9.17 -9.82
CA LEU A 174 8.22 8.08 -9.07
C LEU A 174 7.36 6.81 -9.10
N LEU A 175 6.08 6.91 -8.74
CA LEU A 175 5.20 5.76 -8.67
C LEU A 175 4.87 5.19 -10.05
N LYS A 176 4.79 6.02 -11.07
CA LYS A 176 4.63 5.59 -12.46
C LYS A 176 5.84 4.79 -12.94
N GLN A 177 7.05 5.20 -12.58
CA GLN A 177 8.28 4.47 -12.91
C GLN A 177 8.35 3.10 -12.23
N PHE A 178 7.79 2.94 -11.04
CA PHE A 178 7.63 1.64 -10.40
C PHE A 178 6.66 0.71 -11.13
N GLY A 179 5.79 1.25 -11.97
CA GLY A 179 4.84 0.49 -12.77
C GLY A 179 3.40 0.53 -12.27
N LEU A 180 3.04 1.43 -11.37
CA LEU A 180 1.64 1.60 -10.97
C LEU A 180 0.77 2.06 -12.16
N PRO A 181 -0.33 1.35 -12.46
CA PRO A 181 -1.12 1.56 -13.66
C PRO A 181 -2.14 2.70 -13.50
N PHE A 182 -1.71 3.96 -13.59
CA PHE A 182 -2.58 5.12 -13.53
C PHE A 182 -3.47 5.26 -14.78
N LYS A 183 -4.74 5.59 -14.59
CA LYS A 183 -5.73 5.74 -15.69
C LYS A 183 -5.38 6.84 -16.68
N ASN A 184 -4.88 7.95 -16.17
CA ASN A 184 -4.61 9.17 -16.94
C ASN A 184 -3.11 9.32 -17.28
N ALA A 185 -2.40 8.21 -17.44
CA ALA A 185 -1.07 8.27 -18.01
C ALA A 185 -1.20 8.91 -19.40
N LYS A 186 -0.95 10.22 -19.49
CA LYS A 186 -0.87 10.90 -20.79
C LYS A 186 0.11 10.11 -21.61
N LYS A 187 -0.38 9.58 -22.73
CA LYS A 187 0.47 9.03 -23.79
C LYS A 187 1.29 10.21 -24.30
N ASN A 188 2.53 10.33 -23.87
CA ASN A 188 3.51 11.15 -24.55
C ASN A 188 4.07 10.34 -25.71
#